data_0c878b87b9f84f00c6d6bbe37fe31f77
#
_entry.id   0c878b87b9f84f00c6d6bbe37fe31f77
#
_cell.length_a   1.000
_cell.length_b   1.000
_cell.length_c   1.000
_cell.angle_alpha   90.00
_cell.angle_beta   90.00
_cell.angle_gamma   90.00
#
_symmetry.space_group_name_H-M   'P 1'
#
loop_
_entity.id
_entity.type
_entity.pdbx_description
1 polymer ?
#
loop_
_entity_poly.entity_id
_entity_poly.type
_entity_poly.pdbx_seq_one_letter_code
_entity_poly.pdbx_strand_id
1 'polypeptide(L)'
;MTQAANLGHRGGLLLRLLVAGIVLALWFWTQSLIGARTAPASGIGDALHNLTAGLNSYFAQNTRAADALLIVSSALIDALGLFLIGRWLFGGSVRPFLGLFLLMALRQLMQAICALPPPPNMVWHYPGFPSLLVTYHVANDFFFSGHTAIAVFGAIELSRLRRKWLTAAAVLLVLFEVATVLILRAHYTMDVFTGIVAALWIANLSERISPRLDRLLRG
;
A
#
# COMPACT_ATOMS: atom_id res chain seq x y z
N MET A 1 -18.86 -35.98 -37.08
CA MET A 1 -18.41 -35.37 -35.84
C MET A 1 -17.58 -34.05 -35.99
N THR A 2 -17.15 -33.70 -37.17
CA THR A 2 -16.32 -32.52 -37.45
C THR A 2 -17.06 -31.15 -37.51
N GLN A 3 -18.35 -31.13 -37.79
CA GLN A 3 -19.12 -29.90 -37.98
C GLN A 3 -19.51 -29.24 -36.62
N ALA A 4 -19.84 -30.04 -35.60
CA ALA A 4 -20.21 -29.54 -34.26
C ALA A 4 -19.00 -28.92 -33.51
N ALA A 5 -17.80 -29.48 -33.67
CA ALA A 5 -16.57 -28.98 -33.06
C ALA A 5 -16.19 -27.59 -33.68
N ASN A 6 -16.47 -27.38 -34.97
CA ASN A 6 -16.16 -26.11 -35.64
C ASN A 6 -17.12 -24.98 -35.24
N LEU A 7 -18.37 -25.28 -34.91
CA LEU A 7 -19.37 -24.32 -34.43
C LEU A 7 -19.02 -23.82 -33.00
N GLY A 8 -18.57 -24.72 -32.14
CA GLY A 8 -18.13 -24.35 -30.77
C GLY A 8 -16.89 -23.46 -30.76
N HIS A 9 -15.94 -23.70 -31.67
CA HIS A 9 -14.72 -22.90 -31.79
C HIS A 9 -14.98 -21.49 -32.34
N ARG A 10 -15.91 -21.37 -33.29
CA ARG A 10 -16.35 -20.07 -33.89
C ARG A 10 -17.14 -19.24 -32.87
N GLY A 11 -18.02 -19.87 -32.06
CA GLY A 11 -18.75 -19.19 -31.00
C GLY A 11 -17.82 -18.64 -29.90
N GLY A 12 -16.80 -19.43 -29.52
CA GLY A 12 -15.78 -18.99 -28.56
C GLY A 12 -14.93 -17.83 -29.08
N LEU A 13 -14.58 -17.83 -30.37
CA LEU A 13 -13.82 -16.72 -30.97
C LEU A 13 -14.66 -15.44 -31.03
N LEU A 14 -15.92 -15.52 -31.48
CA LEU A 14 -16.82 -14.36 -31.54
C LEU A 14 -17.04 -13.73 -30.17
N LEU A 15 -17.21 -14.53 -29.11
CA LEU A 15 -17.33 -14.04 -27.74
C LEU A 15 -16.05 -13.30 -27.28
N ARG A 16 -14.87 -13.84 -27.58
CA ARG A 16 -13.59 -13.20 -27.26
C ARG A 16 -13.41 -11.87 -27.99
N LEU A 17 -13.76 -11.81 -29.26
CA LEU A 17 -13.71 -10.58 -30.05
C LEU A 17 -14.71 -9.53 -29.53
N LEU A 18 -15.92 -9.95 -29.15
CA LEU A 18 -16.92 -9.08 -28.55
C LEU A 18 -16.41 -8.51 -27.21
N VAL A 19 -15.88 -9.35 -26.32
CA VAL A 19 -15.32 -8.91 -25.04
C VAL A 19 -14.15 -7.95 -25.26
N ALA A 20 -13.23 -8.26 -26.18
CA ALA A 20 -12.12 -7.37 -26.52
C ALA A 20 -12.62 -6.03 -27.06
N GLY A 21 -13.62 -6.03 -27.93
CA GLY A 21 -14.24 -4.80 -28.45
C GLY A 21 -14.87 -3.94 -27.36
N ILE A 22 -15.61 -4.55 -26.42
CA ILE A 22 -16.19 -3.84 -25.27
C ILE A 22 -15.09 -3.26 -24.38
N VAL A 23 -14.05 -4.03 -24.06
CA VAL A 23 -12.92 -3.57 -23.23
C VAL A 23 -12.21 -2.40 -23.87
N LEU A 24 -11.96 -2.45 -25.20
CA LEU A 24 -11.34 -1.34 -25.93
C LEU A 24 -12.24 -0.10 -25.98
N ALA A 25 -13.55 -0.28 -26.21
CA ALA A 25 -14.50 0.83 -26.18
C ALA A 25 -14.53 1.52 -24.80
N LEU A 26 -14.58 0.73 -23.72
CA LEU A 26 -14.51 1.25 -22.35
C LEU A 26 -13.18 1.95 -22.07
N TRP A 27 -12.07 1.40 -22.57
CA TRP A 27 -10.76 2.01 -22.45
C TRP A 27 -10.73 3.40 -23.10
N PHE A 28 -11.11 3.51 -24.38
CA PHE A 28 -11.11 4.79 -25.10
C PHE A 28 -12.08 5.79 -24.48
N TRP A 29 -13.24 5.33 -24.03
CA TRP A 29 -14.20 6.18 -23.35
C TRP A 29 -13.65 6.73 -22.03
N THR A 30 -13.10 5.88 -21.15
CA THR A 30 -12.48 6.32 -19.89
C THR A 30 -11.27 7.22 -20.14
N GLN A 31 -10.47 6.92 -21.15
CA GLN A 31 -9.34 7.75 -21.55
C GLN A 31 -9.76 9.14 -22.00
N SER A 32 -10.86 9.25 -22.73
CA SER A 32 -11.41 10.56 -23.12
C SER A 32 -11.88 11.39 -21.93
N LEU A 33 -12.49 10.76 -20.92
CA LEU A 33 -12.89 11.43 -19.67
C LEU A 33 -11.69 11.92 -18.87
N ILE A 34 -10.60 11.14 -18.82
CA ILE A 34 -9.36 11.54 -18.17
C ILE A 34 -8.72 12.70 -18.92
N GLY A 35 -8.63 12.62 -20.25
CA GLY A 35 -8.04 13.66 -21.09
C GLY A 35 -8.80 15.01 -21.07
N ALA A 36 -10.09 14.97 -20.74
CA ALA A 36 -10.90 16.19 -20.59
C ALA A 36 -10.67 16.91 -19.24
N ARG A 37 -9.95 16.32 -18.30
CA ARG A 37 -9.66 16.95 -17.00
C ARG A 37 -8.66 18.08 -17.16
N THR A 38 -8.91 19.18 -16.44
CA THR A 38 -7.96 20.28 -16.35
C THR A 38 -6.72 19.82 -15.55
N ALA A 39 -5.55 20.08 -16.10
CA ALA A 39 -4.30 19.85 -15.35
C ALA A 39 -4.26 20.72 -14.08
N PRO A 40 -3.71 20.24 -12.97
CA PRO A 40 -3.52 21.06 -11.77
C PRO A 40 -2.68 22.29 -12.09
N ALA A 41 -3.11 23.46 -11.63
CA ALA A 41 -2.38 24.70 -11.85
C ALA A 41 -1.03 24.73 -11.11
N SER A 42 -0.91 23.99 -10.00
CA SER A 42 0.31 23.81 -9.24
C SER A 42 0.27 22.49 -8.46
N GLY A 43 1.44 21.88 -8.25
CA GLY A 43 1.59 20.67 -7.45
C GLY A 43 1.00 19.42 -8.08
N ILE A 44 0.63 18.44 -7.26
CA ILE A 44 0.06 17.16 -7.64
C ILE A 44 -1.44 17.17 -7.28
N GLY A 45 -2.28 16.99 -8.29
CA GLY A 45 -3.73 16.84 -8.07
C GLY A 45 -4.07 15.48 -7.50
N ASP A 46 -4.86 15.44 -6.42
CA ASP A 46 -5.28 14.20 -5.77
C ASP A 46 -6.78 14.24 -5.44
N ALA A 47 -7.55 13.37 -6.12
CA ALA A 47 -8.99 13.32 -5.99
C ALA A 47 -9.43 12.80 -4.60
N LEU A 48 -8.68 11.87 -4.00
CA LEU A 48 -8.99 11.35 -2.65
C LEU A 48 -8.74 12.41 -1.57
N HIS A 49 -7.74 13.28 -1.76
CA HIS A 49 -7.55 14.44 -0.90
C HIS A 49 -8.73 15.41 -0.97
N ASN A 50 -9.31 15.60 -2.17
CA ASN A 50 -10.49 16.43 -2.31
C ASN A 50 -11.72 15.79 -1.61
N LEU A 51 -11.90 14.48 -1.77
CA LEU A 51 -12.98 13.74 -1.14
C LEU A 51 -12.88 13.76 0.39
N THR A 52 -11.67 13.71 0.94
CA THR A 52 -11.40 13.70 2.39
C THR A 52 -11.16 15.09 2.99
N ALA A 53 -11.37 16.19 2.23
CA ALA A 53 -11.03 17.54 2.64
C ALA A 53 -11.71 17.97 3.96
N GLY A 54 -12.98 17.59 4.17
CA GLY A 54 -13.70 17.91 5.41
C GLY A 54 -13.07 17.23 6.64
N LEU A 55 -12.69 15.95 6.52
CA LEU A 55 -12.01 15.24 7.61
C LEU A 55 -10.61 15.81 7.85
N ASN A 56 -9.86 16.12 6.79
CA ASN A 56 -8.56 16.76 6.93
C ASN A 56 -8.67 18.09 7.69
N SER A 57 -9.63 18.94 7.31
CA SER A 57 -9.88 20.23 8.00
C SER A 57 -10.25 20.02 9.48
N TYR A 58 -11.04 18.99 9.80
CA TYR A 58 -11.37 18.65 11.18
C TYR A 58 -10.10 18.32 11.98
N PHE A 59 -9.22 17.44 11.47
CA PHE A 59 -7.97 17.08 12.16
C PHE A 59 -6.98 18.24 12.22
N ALA A 60 -6.92 19.10 11.21
CA ALA A 60 -6.09 20.29 11.22
C ALA A 60 -6.49 21.28 12.33
N GLN A 61 -7.80 21.35 12.65
CA GLN A 61 -8.33 22.24 13.70
C GLN A 61 -8.35 21.58 15.08
N ASN A 62 -8.28 20.24 15.16
CA ASN A 62 -8.39 19.47 16.39
C ASN A 62 -7.12 18.67 16.65
N THR A 63 -6.06 19.35 17.12
CA THR A 63 -4.73 18.75 17.36
C THR A 63 -4.79 17.50 18.22
N ARG A 64 -5.61 17.50 19.30
CA ARG A 64 -5.73 16.31 20.15
C ARG A 64 -6.26 15.09 19.41
N ALA A 65 -7.21 15.29 18.48
CA ALA A 65 -7.76 14.21 17.66
C ALA A 65 -6.71 13.72 16.65
N ALA A 66 -5.96 14.65 16.05
CA ALA A 66 -4.84 14.33 15.17
C ALA A 66 -3.75 13.54 15.90
N ASP A 67 -3.33 13.99 17.09
CA ASP A 67 -2.35 13.29 17.94
C ASP A 67 -2.81 11.86 18.27
N ALA A 68 -4.06 11.69 18.68
CA ALA A 68 -4.61 10.37 18.98
C ALA A 68 -4.56 9.45 17.75
N LEU A 69 -4.92 9.96 16.57
CA LEU A 69 -4.88 9.18 15.32
C LEU A 69 -3.44 8.82 14.93
N LEU A 70 -2.50 9.77 15.04
CA LEU A 70 -1.07 9.57 14.79
C LEU A 70 -0.47 8.54 15.74
N ILE A 71 -0.79 8.61 17.04
CA ILE A 71 -0.31 7.66 18.05
C ILE A 71 -0.82 6.26 17.77
N VAL A 72 -2.12 6.10 17.48
CA VAL A 72 -2.72 4.78 17.18
C VAL A 72 -2.09 4.18 15.92
N SER A 73 -1.99 4.97 14.85
CA SER A 73 -1.37 4.53 13.60
C SER A 73 0.09 4.10 13.82
N SER A 74 0.90 4.95 14.47
CA SER A 74 2.30 4.62 14.76
C SER A 74 2.45 3.36 15.61
N ALA A 75 1.63 3.22 16.65
CA ALA A 75 1.66 2.04 17.52
C ALA A 75 1.29 0.75 16.76
N LEU A 76 0.34 0.81 15.83
CA LEU A 76 -0.04 -0.33 15.01
C LEU A 76 1.06 -0.71 14.02
N ILE A 77 1.71 0.26 13.38
CA ILE A 77 2.85 0.03 12.49
C ILE A 77 4.04 -0.56 13.26
N ASP A 78 4.35 -0.03 14.42
CA ASP A 78 5.42 -0.56 15.28
C ASP A 78 5.10 -1.98 15.77
N ALA A 79 3.85 -2.25 16.15
CA ALA A 79 3.41 -3.59 16.55
C ALA A 79 3.55 -4.60 15.39
N LEU A 80 3.22 -4.19 14.15
CA LEU A 80 3.46 -5.01 12.96
C LEU A 80 4.95 -5.26 12.73
N GLY A 81 5.78 -4.24 12.84
CA GLY A 81 7.24 -4.37 12.72
C GLY A 81 7.81 -5.35 13.73
N LEU A 82 7.44 -5.19 15.01
CA LEU A 82 7.82 -6.10 16.09
C LEU A 82 7.29 -7.52 15.85
N PHE A 83 6.07 -7.67 15.37
CA PHE A 83 5.51 -8.97 14.97
C PHE A 83 6.37 -9.63 13.87
N LEU A 84 6.74 -8.91 12.82
CA LEU A 84 7.54 -9.44 11.72
C LEU A 84 8.93 -9.87 12.19
N ILE A 85 9.57 -9.07 13.03
CA ILE A 85 10.87 -9.38 13.65
C ILE A 85 10.73 -10.60 14.58
N GLY A 86 9.72 -10.61 15.44
CA GLY A 86 9.45 -11.72 16.35
C GLY A 86 9.17 -13.04 15.61
N ARG A 87 8.46 -12.97 14.48
CA ARG A 87 8.24 -14.14 13.60
C ARG A 87 9.52 -14.72 13.02
N TRP A 88 10.52 -13.90 12.79
CA TRP A 88 11.85 -14.39 12.41
C TRP A 88 12.59 -14.97 13.61
N LEU A 89 12.69 -14.23 14.70
CA LEU A 89 13.46 -14.65 15.87
C LEU A 89 12.96 -15.96 16.49
N PHE A 90 11.66 -16.15 16.53
CA PHE A 90 11.01 -17.29 17.19
C PHE A 90 10.33 -18.28 16.24
N GLY A 91 10.18 -17.93 14.96
CA GLY A 91 9.39 -18.70 13.98
C GLY A 91 10.18 -19.58 13.03
N GLY A 92 11.50 -19.52 13.02
CA GLY A 92 12.38 -20.40 12.23
C GLY A 92 12.43 -20.14 10.73
N SER A 93 11.82 -19.05 10.22
CA SER A 93 11.97 -18.58 8.84
C SER A 93 12.37 -17.12 8.81
N VAL A 94 13.36 -16.80 7.97
CA VAL A 94 13.84 -15.42 7.76
C VAL A 94 12.83 -14.57 6.97
N ARG A 95 11.86 -15.18 6.30
CA ARG A 95 10.96 -14.51 5.35
C ARG A 95 10.30 -13.23 5.88
N PRO A 96 9.67 -13.19 7.08
CA PRO A 96 9.00 -11.98 7.56
C PRO A 96 9.97 -10.82 7.75
N PHE A 97 11.14 -11.08 8.30
CA PHE A 97 12.18 -10.08 8.48
C PHE A 97 12.82 -9.67 7.15
N LEU A 98 13.11 -10.63 6.28
CA LEU A 98 13.65 -10.37 4.94
C LEU A 98 12.72 -9.48 4.14
N GLY A 99 11.41 -9.76 4.19
CA GLY A 99 10.41 -8.95 3.50
C GLY A 99 10.35 -7.53 4.05
N LEU A 100 10.32 -7.35 5.38
CA LEU A 100 10.37 -6.03 5.99
C LEU A 100 11.66 -5.28 5.60
N PHE A 101 12.81 -5.92 5.65
CA PHE A 101 14.09 -5.34 5.25
C PHE A 101 14.10 -4.91 3.79
N LEU A 102 13.70 -5.79 2.87
CA LEU A 102 13.65 -5.50 1.43
C LEU A 102 12.67 -4.37 1.12
N LEU A 103 11.53 -4.34 1.81
CA LEU A 103 10.51 -3.30 1.65
C LEU A 103 11.07 -1.92 2.06
N MET A 104 11.76 -1.85 3.20
CA MET A 104 12.39 -0.62 3.67
C MET A 104 13.56 -0.22 2.78
N ALA A 105 14.40 -1.16 2.36
CA ALA A 105 15.50 -0.87 1.43
C ALA A 105 14.98 -0.33 0.09
N LEU A 106 13.93 -0.94 -0.47
CA LEU A 106 13.28 -0.44 -1.68
C LEU A 106 12.73 0.98 -1.47
N ARG A 107 12.06 1.22 -0.33
CA ARG A 107 11.54 2.56 0.02
C ARG A 107 12.66 3.60 0.08
N GLN A 108 13.76 3.30 0.78
CA GLN A 108 14.92 4.22 0.86
C GLN A 108 15.52 4.51 -0.53
N LEU A 109 15.63 3.49 -1.39
CA LEU A 109 16.10 3.68 -2.76
C LEU A 109 15.15 4.60 -3.54
N MET A 110 13.84 4.36 -3.44
CA MET A 110 12.85 5.19 -4.14
C MET A 110 12.85 6.63 -3.67
N GLN A 111 12.99 6.87 -2.37
CA GLN A 111 13.11 8.21 -1.80
C GLN A 111 14.39 8.94 -2.22
N ALA A 112 15.48 8.20 -2.42
CA ALA A 112 16.73 8.78 -2.90
C ALA A 112 16.66 9.25 -4.36
N ILE A 113 15.82 8.62 -5.19
CA ILE A 113 15.70 8.93 -6.63
C ILE A 113 14.42 9.70 -6.99
N CYS A 114 13.40 9.72 -6.14
CA CYS A 114 12.11 10.37 -6.38
C CYS A 114 11.76 11.31 -5.21
N ALA A 115 11.96 12.59 -5.39
CA ALA A 115 11.50 13.60 -4.43
C ALA A 115 10.10 14.09 -4.82
N LEU A 116 9.16 14.03 -3.87
CA LEU A 116 7.82 14.59 -4.01
C LEU A 116 7.65 15.78 -3.05
N PRO A 117 6.93 16.82 -3.46
CA PRO A 117 6.56 17.89 -2.53
C PRO A 117 5.58 17.35 -1.48
N PRO A 118 5.58 17.92 -0.26
CA PRO A 118 4.59 17.56 0.74
C PRO A 118 3.17 17.83 0.24
N PRO A 119 2.21 16.96 0.54
CA PRO A 119 0.82 17.21 0.18
C PRO A 119 0.29 18.52 0.81
N PRO A 120 -0.53 19.30 0.11
CA PRO A 120 -1.11 20.52 0.65
C PRO A 120 -1.96 20.25 1.89
N ASN A 121 -1.84 21.09 2.92
CA ASN A 121 -2.53 20.95 4.23
C ASN A 121 -2.23 19.63 4.95
N MET A 122 -1.01 19.15 4.86
CA MET A 122 -0.53 17.97 5.57
C MET A 122 -0.64 18.17 7.08
N VAL A 123 -1.27 17.20 7.77
CA VAL A 123 -1.38 17.13 9.23
C VAL A 123 -0.48 15.99 9.72
N TRP A 124 0.84 16.25 9.69
CA TRP A 124 1.84 15.25 10.05
C TRP A 124 2.92 15.89 10.92
N HIS A 125 2.86 15.62 12.22
CA HIS A 125 3.76 16.16 13.22
C HIS A 125 4.03 15.12 14.30
N TYR A 126 5.05 15.31 15.09
CA TYR A 126 5.36 14.43 16.21
C TYR A 126 4.30 14.57 17.32
N PRO A 127 3.53 13.50 17.63
CA PRO A 127 2.43 13.56 18.57
C PRO A 127 2.85 13.35 20.03
N GLY A 128 4.14 13.43 20.34
CA GLY A 128 4.66 13.18 21.68
C GLY A 128 4.82 11.69 22.05
N PHE A 129 4.61 10.77 21.11
CA PHE A 129 4.77 9.34 21.29
C PHE A 129 5.95 8.80 20.44
N PRO A 130 6.96 8.14 21.04
CA PRO A 130 8.08 7.60 20.29
C PRO A 130 7.62 6.45 19.39
N SER A 131 8.10 6.43 18.16
CA SER A 131 7.88 5.34 17.23
C SER A 131 9.20 4.76 16.75
N LEU A 132 9.21 3.45 16.50
CA LEU A 132 10.35 2.71 16.00
C LEU A 132 10.51 2.85 14.48
N LEU A 133 9.39 2.80 13.74
CA LEU A 133 9.38 2.72 12.29
C LEU A 133 8.81 3.96 11.62
N VAL A 134 8.08 4.80 12.36
CA VAL A 134 7.46 6.00 11.82
C VAL A 134 8.37 7.20 12.03
N THR A 135 8.64 7.93 10.94
CA THR A 135 9.46 9.14 10.95
C THR A 135 8.58 10.38 10.94
N TYR A 136 8.95 11.36 11.75
CA TYR A 136 8.35 12.68 11.80
C TYR A 136 9.41 13.72 11.46
N HIS A 137 8.99 14.95 11.09
CA HIS A 137 9.88 16.06 10.77
C HIS A 137 10.75 15.86 9.51
N VAL A 138 10.37 14.95 8.61
CA VAL A 138 11.04 14.73 7.34
C VAL A 138 10.17 15.28 6.21
N ALA A 139 10.76 16.07 5.31
CA ALA A 139 10.04 16.80 4.26
C ALA A 139 10.12 16.14 2.86
N ASN A 140 10.86 15.04 2.70
CA ASN A 140 11.17 14.45 1.38
C ASN A 140 10.96 12.93 1.34
N ASP A 141 10.30 12.33 2.34
CA ASP A 141 10.15 10.87 2.46
C ASP A 141 8.77 10.36 2.02
N PHE A 142 8.13 11.04 1.06
CA PHE A 142 6.76 10.73 0.67
C PHE A 142 6.64 9.52 -0.25
N PHE A 143 7.56 9.29 -1.16
CA PHE A 143 7.44 8.18 -2.13
C PHE A 143 8.25 6.96 -1.70
N PHE A 144 7.60 5.84 -1.50
CA PHE A 144 6.15 5.55 -1.37
C PHE A 144 5.72 5.43 0.09
N SER A 145 4.37 5.27 0.34
CA SER A 145 3.83 5.18 1.69
C SER A 145 4.38 3.98 2.47
N GLY A 146 5.20 4.26 3.50
CA GLY A 146 5.74 3.24 4.41
C GLY A 146 4.66 2.59 5.26
N HIS A 147 3.71 3.39 5.79
CA HIS A 147 2.57 2.91 6.57
C HIS A 147 1.75 1.89 5.80
N THR A 148 1.33 2.26 4.58
CA THR A 148 0.58 1.36 3.71
C THR A 148 1.37 0.10 3.39
N ALA A 149 2.65 0.23 3.06
CA ALA A 149 3.49 -0.90 2.67
C ALA A 149 3.70 -1.90 3.82
N ILE A 150 4.01 -1.41 5.03
CA ILE A 150 4.16 -2.25 6.23
C ILE A 150 2.82 -2.87 6.61
N ALA A 151 1.72 -2.11 6.57
CA ALA A 151 0.38 -2.61 6.87
C ALA A 151 -0.01 -3.77 5.95
N VAL A 152 0.17 -3.62 4.63
CA VAL A 152 -0.15 -4.66 3.64
C VAL A 152 0.76 -5.87 3.80
N PHE A 153 2.07 -5.68 3.94
CA PHE A 153 3.01 -6.78 4.13
C PHE A 153 2.73 -7.53 5.45
N GLY A 154 2.51 -6.79 6.54
CA GLY A 154 2.14 -7.36 7.84
C GLY A 154 0.81 -8.11 7.78
N ALA A 155 -0.19 -7.59 7.05
CA ALA A 155 -1.47 -8.27 6.84
C ALA A 155 -1.31 -9.60 6.09
N ILE A 156 -0.45 -9.66 5.08
CA ILE A 156 -0.11 -10.91 4.37
C ILE A 156 0.49 -11.92 5.36
N GLU A 157 1.45 -11.51 6.18
CA GLU A 157 2.10 -12.40 7.15
C GLU A 157 1.14 -12.84 8.28
N LEU A 158 0.24 -11.96 8.73
CA LEU A 158 -0.82 -12.31 9.68
C LEU A 158 -1.81 -13.32 9.10
N SER A 159 -2.21 -13.16 7.83
CA SER A 159 -3.13 -14.08 7.16
C SER A 159 -2.56 -15.51 7.05
N ARG A 160 -1.23 -15.65 7.00
CA ARG A 160 -0.52 -16.95 6.97
C ARG A 160 -0.65 -17.73 8.28
N LEU A 161 -1.11 -17.11 9.37
CA LEU A 161 -1.45 -17.81 10.62
C LEU A 161 -2.76 -18.60 10.52
N ARG A 162 -3.48 -18.50 9.38
CA ARG A 162 -4.71 -19.22 9.05
C ARG A 162 -5.84 -19.09 10.08
N ARG A 163 -5.88 -17.95 10.79
CA ARG A 163 -6.97 -17.61 11.71
C ARG A 163 -7.85 -16.55 11.05
N LYS A 164 -9.10 -16.88 10.74
CA LYS A 164 -10.03 -15.98 10.02
C LYS A 164 -10.16 -14.59 10.67
N TRP A 165 -10.24 -14.55 12.00
CA TRP A 165 -10.34 -13.28 12.72
C TRP A 165 -9.08 -12.41 12.58
N LEU A 166 -7.87 -13.01 12.56
CA LEU A 166 -6.63 -12.29 12.29
C LEU A 166 -6.59 -11.73 10.87
N THR A 167 -7.07 -12.49 9.90
CA THR A 167 -7.17 -12.00 8.52
C THR A 167 -8.13 -10.83 8.42
N ALA A 168 -9.29 -10.89 9.08
CA ALA A 168 -10.24 -9.80 9.12
C ALA A 168 -9.65 -8.55 9.81
N ALA A 169 -9.02 -8.74 10.98
CA ALA A 169 -8.34 -7.65 11.70
C ALA A 169 -7.21 -7.02 10.85
N ALA A 170 -6.44 -7.84 10.13
CA ALA A 170 -5.39 -7.37 9.24
C ALA A 170 -5.93 -6.53 8.07
N VAL A 171 -7.05 -6.92 7.47
CA VAL A 171 -7.72 -6.12 6.43
C VAL A 171 -8.20 -4.78 7.00
N LEU A 172 -8.84 -4.79 8.17
CA LEU A 172 -9.28 -3.55 8.82
C LEU A 172 -8.11 -2.63 9.16
N LEU A 173 -6.98 -3.19 9.59
CA LEU A 173 -5.76 -2.43 9.86
C LEU A 173 -5.23 -1.78 8.57
N VAL A 174 -5.17 -2.49 7.45
CA VAL A 174 -4.75 -1.90 6.16
C VAL A 174 -5.68 -0.75 5.76
N LEU A 175 -7.00 -0.95 5.87
CA LEU A 175 -7.97 0.11 5.55
C LEU A 175 -7.82 1.32 6.47
N PHE A 176 -7.58 1.10 7.76
CA PHE A 176 -7.32 2.15 8.74
C PHE A 176 -6.06 2.95 8.39
N GLU A 177 -4.94 2.28 8.11
CA GLU A 177 -3.67 2.95 7.76
C GLU A 177 -3.78 3.73 6.45
N VAL A 178 -4.39 3.14 5.42
CA VAL A 178 -4.64 3.84 4.15
C VAL A 178 -5.53 5.08 4.36
N ALA A 179 -6.61 4.95 5.13
CA ALA A 179 -7.47 6.08 5.45
C ALA A 179 -6.73 7.16 6.24
N THR A 180 -5.95 6.78 7.24
CA THR A 180 -5.18 7.70 8.08
C THR A 180 -4.19 8.53 7.25
N VAL A 181 -3.36 7.90 6.42
CA VAL A 181 -2.35 8.63 5.65
C VAL A 181 -2.95 9.53 4.57
N LEU A 182 -4.13 9.20 4.03
CA LEU A 182 -4.84 10.03 3.06
C LEU A 182 -5.60 11.18 3.73
N ILE A 183 -6.28 10.94 4.85
CA ILE A 183 -7.02 11.96 5.60
C ILE A 183 -6.07 13.00 6.18
N LEU A 184 -4.95 12.57 6.79
CA LEU A 184 -3.94 13.46 7.33
C LEU A 184 -3.02 14.05 6.24
N ARG A 185 -3.21 13.63 4.99
CA ARG A 185 -2.40 14.04 3.84
C ARG A 185 -0.90 13.81 4.06
N ALA A 186 -0.56 12.74 4.77
CA ALA A 186 0.82 12.30 4.89
C ALA A 186 1.39 11.76 3.57
N HIS A 187 0.52 11.25 2.69
CA HIS A 187 0.85 10.68 1.39
C HIS A 187 -0.20 11.02 0.33
N TYR A 188 0.23 11.05 -0.93
CA TYR A 188 -0.67 11.07 -2.07
C TYR A 188 -1.27 9.68 -2.34
N THR A 189 -2.39 9.62 -3.06
CA THR A 189 -3.01 8.36 -3.48
C THR A 189 -2.05 7.47 -4.27
N MET A 190 -1.19 8.07 -5.10
CA MET A 190 -0.16 7.33 -5.85
C MET A 190 0.86 6.65 -4.94
N ASP A 191 1.24 7.28 -3.82
CA ASP A 191 2.19 6.70 -2.85
C ASP A 191 1.59 5.51 -2.13
N VAL A 192 0.30 5.61 -1.78
CA VAL A 192 -0.48 4.52 -1.19
C VAL A 192 -0.56 3.34 -2.16
N PHE A 193 -0.95 3.60 -3.42
CA PHE A 193 -1.02 2.56 -4.46
C PHE A 193 0.35 1.88 -4.66
N THR A 194 1.41 2.67 -4.79
CA THR A 194 2.77 2.14 -4.97
C THR A 194 3.22 1.34 -3.75
N GLY A 195 2.86 1.78 -2.54
CA GLY A 195 3.12 1.05 -1.29
C GLY A 195 2.45 -0.33 -1.26
N ILE A 196 1.20 -0.43 -1.72
CA ILE A 196 0.49 -1.71 -1.86
C ILE A 196 1.21 -2.62 -2.85
N VAL A 197 1.52 -2.12 -4.05
CA VAL A 197 2.19 -2.90 -5.12
C VAL A 197 3.57 -3.36 -4.66
N ALA A 198 4.34 -2.49 -4.01
CA ALA A 198 5.65 -2.82 -3.46
C ALA A 198 5.56 -3.93 -2.41
N ALA A 199 4.58 -3.85 -1.49
CA ALA A 199 4.37 -4.87 -0.47
C ALA A 199 4.01 -6.24 -1.06
N LEU A 200 3.12 -6.28 -2.05
CA LEU A 200 2.72 -7.51 -2.76
C LEU A 200 3.91 -8.13 -3.52
N TRP A 201 4.69 -7.29 -4.20
CA TRP A 201 5.87 -7.74 -4.92
C TRP A 201 6.94 -8.29 -3.96
N ILE A 202 7.24 -7.57 -2.89
CA ILE A 202 8.22 -7.99 -1.87
C ILE A 202 7.76 -9.26 -1.13
N ALA A 203 6.46 -9.41 -0.86
CA ALA A 203 5.93 -10.64 -0.26
C ALA A 203 6.22 -11.86 -1.15
N ASN A 204 6.02 -11.72 -2.46
CA ASN A 204 6.34 -12.77 -3.43
C ASN A 204 7.85 -13.02 -3.53
N LEU A 205 8.65 -11.95 -3.58
CA LEU A 205 10.11 -12.03 -3.66
C LEU A 205 10.71 -12.70 -2.41
N SER A 206 10.29 -12.26 -1.21
CA SER A 206 10.77 -12.83 0.05
C SER A 206 10.39 -14.31 0.20
N GLU A 207 9.22 -14.73 -0.30
CA GLU A 207 8.81 -16.13 -0.33
C GLU A 207 9.72 -16.99 -1.22
N ARG A 208 10.15 -16.45 -2.36
CA ARG A 208 11.07 -17.17 -3.28
C ARG A 208 12.49 -17.26 -2.74
N ILE A 209 12.99 -16.25 -2.03
CA ILE A 209 14.37 -16.16 -1.58
C ILE A 209 14.57 -16.84 -0.23
N SER A 210 13.62 -16.73 0.70
CA SER A 210 13.78 -17.17 2.09
C SER A 210 14.16 -18.65 2.25
N PRO A 211 13.70 -19.62 1.44
CA PRO A 211 14.09 -21.02 1.63
C PRO A 211 15.58 -21.29 1.43
N ARG A 212 16.25 -20.49 0.58
CA ARG A 212 17.70 -20.59 0.40
C ARG A 212 18.43 -20.01 1.60
N LEU A 213 18.00 -18.84 2.08
CA LEU A 213 18.59 -18.20 3.25
C LEU A 213 18.35 -19.01 4.53
N ASP A 214 17.16 -19.57 4.72
CA ASP A 214 16.85 -20.44 5.86
C ASP A 214 17.76 -21.67 5.94
N ARG A 215 18.15 -22.23 4.79
CA ARG A 215 19.13 -23.34 4.72
C ARG A 215 20.54 -22.89 5.10
N LEU A 216 20.97 -21.73 4.63
CA LEU A 216 22.29 -21.18 4.97
C LEU A 216 22.42 -20.79 6.44
N LEU A 217 21.34 -20.35 7.08
CA LEU A 217 21.32 -19.95 8.46
C LEU A 217 21.21 -21.12 9.47
N ARG A 218 20.80 -22.31 9.01
CA ARG A 218 20.68 -23.53 9.82
C ARG A 218 21.89 -24.47 9.72
N GLY A 219 22.72 -24.27 8.70
CA GLY A 219 23.90 -25.09 8.41
C GLY A 219 25.12 -24.66 9.11
#